data_fa220a69a0c3b926c3ec22b1da61d5ea
#
_entry.id   fa220a69a0c3b926c3ec22b1da61d5ea
#
_cell.length_a   1.000
_cell.length_b   1.000
_cell.length_c   1.000
_cell.angle_alpha   90.00
_cell.angle_beta   90.00
_cell.angle_gamma   90.00
#
_symmetry.space_group_name_H-M   'P 1'
#
loop_
_entity.id
_entity.type
_entity.pdbx_description
1 polymer ?
#
loop_
_entity_poly.entity_id
_entity_poly.type
_entity_poly.pdbx_seq_one_letter_code
_entity_poly.pdbx_strand_id
1 'polypeptide(L)'
;MTWSGSRPGSLNSSPNTATLTPTHTTRERGPLTTTNYVLDTCVLLADPHAPLRFDEHQVVLPLVVVEELDRQKTRMDEVGANARSAIRLLEEFGASEPGGLASPTTLPNGGSLRLELNGVISERLPDVLDPNTSDHRILATCLNLIDGGTRTVLVTKDAALRIKGAQLGVTVEDYRGDTVPVEESYSGVADLEVPGETVDELFRSGKVT
;
A
#
# COMPACT_ATOMS: atom_id res chain seq x y z
N MET A 1 -70.60 -11.56 31.77
CA MET A 1 -71.58 -10.47 31.68
C MET A 1 -70.97 -9.39 30.86
N THR A 2 -71.44 -9.36 29.63
CA THR A 2 -72.07 -8.25 28.89
C THR A 2 -71.16 -7.13 28.49
N TRP A 3 -70.77 -7.13 27.22
CA TRP A 3 -71.41 -6.48 26.06
C TRP A 3 -71.08 -4.99 25.99
N SER A 4 -70.57 -4.38 24.95
CA SER A 4 -71.06 -3.99 23.62
C SER A 4 -70.43 -2.65 23.36
N GLY A 5 -70.03 -2.18 22.25
CA GLY A 5 -70.37 -2.30 20.87
C GLY A 5 -69.76 -1.13 20.10
N SER A 6 -69.65 -1.42 18.80
CA SER A 6 -69.93 -0.57 17.65
C SER A 6 -68.97 0.55 17.20
N ARG A 7 -68.50 0.30 16.01
CA ARG A 7 -67.99 1.12 14.84
C ARG A 7 -68.87 2.35 14.50
N PRO A 8 -68.54 3.18 13.46
CA PRO A 8 -67.54 3.11 12.44
C PRO A 8 -66.97 4.50 11.99
N GLY A 9 -65.92 4.45 11.13
CA GLY A 9 -65.89 5.30 9.92
C GLY A 9 -64.98 6.50 9.91
N SER A 10 -63.94 6.47 9.15
CA SER A 10 -63.91 7.19 7.86
C SER A 10 -62.57 6.99 7.16
N LEU A 11 -62.65 6.64 5.91
CA LEU A 11 -61.59 6.61 4.91
C LEU A 11 -61.06 8.01 4.65
N ASN A 12 -59.78 8.20 4.69
CA ASN A 12 -59.19 9.30 3.95
C ASN A 12 -57.86 8.83 3.31
N SER A 13 -57.96 8.62 2.02
CA SER A 13 -56.87 8.29 1.13
C SER A 13 -56.10 9.55 0.82
N SER A 14 -54.78 9.55 1.05
CA SER A 14 -53.89 10.52 0.46
C SER A 14 -52.61 9.81 -0.04
N PRO A 15 -52.14 10.12 -1.24
CA PRO A 15 -51.08 9.35 -1.88
C PRO A 15 -49.72 9.63 -1.24
N ASN A 16 -49.06 8.55 -0.87
CA ASN A 16 -47.74 8.56 -0.31
C ASN A 16 -46.70 8.81 -1.45
N THR A 17 -46.27 10.04 -1.57
CA THR A 17 -45.16 10.41 -2.45
C THR A 17 -43.85 9.90 -1.80
N ALA A 18 -43.41 8.73 -2.21
CA ALA A 18 -42.13 8.18 -1.80
C ALA A 18 -41.02 8.99 -2.42
N THR A 19 -40.46 9.91 -1.65
CA THR A 19 -39.19 10.56 -1.96
C THR A 19 -38.08 9.53 -1.82
N LEU A 20 -37.57 9.05 -2.95
CA LEU A 20 -36.38 8.21 -3.00
C LEU A 20 -35.15 9.08 -2.64
N THR A 21 -34.78 9.08 -1.38
CA THR A 21 -33.46 9.53 -0.95
C THR A 21 -32.44 8.49 -1.42
N PRO A 22 -31.40 8.87 -2.18
CA PRO A 22 -30.33 7.93 -2.47
C PRO A 22 -29.59 7.63 -1.17
N THR A 23 -29.79 6.43 -0.64
CA THR A 23 -28.93 5.90 0.42
C THR A 23 -27.55 5.67 -0.16
N HIS A 24 -26.66 6.62 0.06
CA HIS A 24 -25.23 6.41 -0.09
C HIS A 24 -24.84 5.32 0.90
N THR A 25 -24.77 4.08 0.39
CA THR A 25 -24.18 2.98 1.16
C THR A 25 -22.68 3.28 1.28
N THR A 26 -22.31 4.00 2.32
CA THR A 26 -20.94 4.04 2.77
C THR A 26 -20.55 2.61 3.11
N ARG A 27 -19.82 1.95 2.21
CA ARG A 27 -19.23 0.65 2.46
C ARG A 27 -18.33 0.85 3.68
N GLU A 28 -18.79 0.43 4.85
CA GLU A 28 -17.97 0.37 6.04
C GLU A 28 -16.75 -0.51 5.69
N ARG A 29 -15.59 0.14 5.50
CA ARG A 29 -14.31 -0.55 5.47
C ARG A 29 -14.15 -1.15 6.86
N GLY A 30 -14.18 -2.48 6.94
CA GLY A 30 -13.75 -3.18 8.16
C GLY A 30 -12.40 -2.66 8.61
N PRO A 31 -11.98 -2.91 9.86
CA PRO A 31 -10.70 -2.40 10.34
C PRO A 31 -9.61 -2.78 9.34
N LEU A 32 -8.96 -1.76 8.75
CA LEU A 32 -7.85 -1.93 7.81
C LEU A 32 -6.75 -2.64 8.59
N THR A 33 -6.56 -3.93 8.32
CA THR A 33 -5.43 -4.65 8.91
C THR A 33 -4.17 -4.09 8.25
N THR A 34 -3.42 -3.30 9.01
CA THR A 34 -2.15 -2.75 8.57
C THR A 34 -1.21 -3.88 8.13
N THR A 35 -0.73 -3.80 6.90
CA THR A 35 0.25 -4.74 6.35
C THR A 35 1.64 -4.17 6.54
N ASN A 36 2.60 -5.01 6.92
CA ASN A 36 4.02 -4.65 6.94
C ASN A 36 4.63 -4.96 5.56
N TYR A 37 5.11 -3.93 4.88
CA TYR A 37 5.88 -4.07 3.66
C TYR A 37 7.36 -3.96 3.99
N VAL A 38 8.08 -5.08 3.90
CA VAL A 38 9.53 -5.14 4.09
C VAL A 38 10.20 -4.86 2.76
N LEU A 39 10.95 -3.76 2.67
CA LEU A 39 11.64 -3.40 1.43
C LEU A 39 13.07 -3.90 1.41
N ASP A 40 13.44 -4.48 0.28
CA ASP A 40 14.81 -4.84 -0.06
C ASP A 40 15.59 -3.62 -0.55
N THR A 41 16.90 -3.67 -0.46
CA THR A 41 17.84 -2.62 -0.89
C THR A 41 17.67 -2.25 -2.36
N CYS A 42 17.47 -3.23 -3.23
CA CYS A 42 17.30 -3.02 -4.67
C CYS A 42 16.06 -2.15 -5.00
N VAL A 43 15.06 -2.11 -4.13
CA VAL A 43 13.88 -1.25 -4.28
C VAL A 43 14.28 0.20 -4.10
N LEU A 44 14.99 0.53 -3.02
CA LEU A 44 15.45 1.90 -2.72
C LEU A 44 16.52 2.39 -3.69
N LEU A 45 17.35 1.48 -4.22
CA LEU A 45 18.31 1.78 -5.26
C LEU A 45 17.68 2.05 -6.62
N ALA A 46 16.47 1.52 -6.86
CA ALA A 46 15.69 1.81 -8.06
C ALA A 46 14.79 3.05 -7.89
N ASP A 47 14.21 3.21 -6.70
CA ASP A 47 13.32 4.33 -6.37
C ASP A 47 13.53 4.75 -4.90
N PRO A 48 14.28 5.82 -4.64
CA PRO A 48 14.49 6.34 -3.29
C PRO A 48 13.21 6.72 -2.55
N HIS A 49 12.13 7.05 -3.29
CA HIS A 49 10.84 7.44 -2.74
C HIS A 49 9.86 6.26 -2.59
N ALA A 50 10.32 5.03 -2.83
CA ALA A 50 9.50 3.83 -2.68
C ALA A 50 8.72 3.76 -1.35
N PRO A 51 9.27 4.17 -0.18
CA PRO A 51 8.51 4.15 1.07
C PRO A 51 7.20 4.95 1.04
N LEU A 52 7.07 5.93 0.16
CA LEU A 52 5.87 6.76 0.03
C LEU A 52 4.78 6.14 -0.87
N ARG A 53 4.98 4.90 -1.36
CA ARG A 53 4.05 4.25 -2.30
C ARG A 53 3.18 3.17 -1.68
N PHE A 54 3.18 3.05 -0.35
CA PHE A 54 2.46 2.00 0.36
C PHE A 54 1.28 2.53 1.19
N ASP A 55 0.73 3.66 0.80
CA ASP A 55 -0.45 4.30 1.39
C ASP A 55 -0.49 4.20 2.93
N GLU A 56 -1.62 3.81 3.52
CA GLU A 56 -1.83 3.67 4.97
C GLU A 56 -1.14 2.46 5.63
N HIS A 57 -0.22 1.80 4.94
CA HIS A 57 0.47 0.62 5.44
C HIS A 57 1.78 0.97 6.16
N GLN A 58 2.39 -0.04 6.79
CA GLN A 58 3.66 0.15 7.45
C GLN A 58 4.81 -0.35 6.57
N VAL A 59 5.74 0.53 6.27
CA VAL A 59 7.03 0.16 5.66
C VAL A 59 8.01 -0.21 6.76
N VAL A 60 8.66 -1.35 6.62
CA VAL A 60 9.69 -1.84 7.52
C VAL A 60 10.99 -1.98 6.75
N LEU A 61 12.03 -1.31 7.23
CA LEU A 61 13.38 -1.43 6.67
C LEU A 61 14.25 -2.24 7.64
N PRO A 62 14.71 -3.43 7.26
CA PRO A 62 15.75 -4.12 8.01
C PRO A 62 17.03 -3.26 8.07
N LEU A 63 17.74 -3.26 9.20
CA LEU A 63 18.98 -2.48 9.35
C LEU A 63 19.99 -2.77 8.24
N VAL A 64 20.07 -4.02 7.77
CA VAL A 64 20.98 -4.43 6.70
C VAL A 64 20.75 -3.65 5.40
N VAL A 65 19.52 -3.22 5.14
CA VAL A 65 19.21 -2.38 3.96
C VAL A 65 19.92 -1.03 4.06
N VAL A 66 19.89 -0.41 5.23
CA VAL A 66 20.61 0.86 5.49
C VAL A 66 22.12 0.67 5.37
N GLU A 67 22.65 -0.43 5.91
CA GLU A 67 24.08 -0.79 5.79
C GLU A 67 24.49 -0.99 4.31
N GLU A 68 23.62 -1.54 3.48
CA GLU A 68 23.88 -1.71 2.06
C GLU A 68 23.80 -0.38 1.30
N LEU A 69 22.81 0.45 1.57
CA LEU A 69 22.73 1.80 1.01
C LEU A 69 24.00 2.60 1.34
N ASP A 70 24.49 2.49 2.59
CA ASP A 70 25.72 3.16 3.01
C ASP A 70 26.94 2.69 2.22
N ARG A 71 27.05 1.41 1.93
CA ARG A 71 28.09 0.86 1.05
C ARG A 71 27.99 1.34 -0.39
N GLN A 72 26.76 1.50 -0.92
CA GLN A 72 26.53 1.93 -2.31
C GLN A 72 26.68 3.45 -2.52
N LYS A 73 26.54 4.26 -1.47
CA LYS A 73 26.56 5.75 -1.59
C LYS A 73 27.83 6.34 -2.19
N THR A 74 28.94 5.59 -2.14
CA THR A 74 30.26 6.02 -2.68
C THR A 74 30.37 5.87 -4.20
N ARG A 75 29.45 5.15 -4.83
CA ARG A 75 29.44 4.98 -6.29
C ARG A 75 29.15 6.29 -6.99
N MET A 76 29.74 6.47 -8.16
CA MET A 76 29.60 7.68 -8.98
C MET A 76 28.55 7.54 -10.09
N ASP A 77 27.78 6.47 -10.07
CA ASP A 77 26.69 6.17 -11.00
C ASP A 77 25.31 6.48 -10.39
N GLU A 78 24.24 6.18 -11.13
CA GLU A 78 22.84 6.36 -10.72
C GLU A 78 22.54 5.59 -9.44
N VAL A 79 23.06 4.38 -9.27
CA VAL A 79 22.89 3.58 -8.06
C VAL A 79 23.39 4.33 -6.83
N GLY A 80 24.59 4.93 -6.91
CA GLY A 80 25.14 5.73 -5.83
C GLY A 80 24.36 7.02 -5.58
N ALA A 81 23.84 7.66 -6.63
CA ALA A 81 22.98 8.83 -6.49
C ALA A 81 21.66 8.48 -5.75
N ASN A 82 21.05 7.36 -6.12
CA ASN A 82 19.84 6.87 -5.50
C ASN A 82 20.06 6.44 -4.04
N ALA A 83 21.19 5.77 -3.75
CA ALA A 83 21.57 5.42 -2.38
C ALA A 83 21.68 6.67 -1.48
N ARG A 84 22.35 7.72 -1.95
CA ARG A 84 22.45 9.00 -1.22
C ARG A 84 21.11 9.67 -1.03
N SER A 85 20.22 9.63 -2.04
CA SER A 85 18.89 10.20 -1.95
C SER A 85 18.01 9.43 -0.95
N ALA A 86 18.07 8.09 -0.97
CA ALA A 86 17.36 7.25 -0.02
C ALA A 86 17.82 7.51 1.43
N ILE A 87 19.12 7.55 1.68
CA ILE A 87 19.66 7.84 3.01
C ILE A 87 19.18 9.20 3.51
N ARG A 88 19.25 10.25 2.67
CA ARG A 88 18.77 11.59 3.05
C ARG A 88 17.29 11.59 3.40
N LEU A 89 16.47 10.91 2.62
CA LEU A 89 15.04 10.80 2.89
C LEU A 89 14.76 10.09 4.22
N LEU A 90 15.50 9.03 4.53
CA LEU A 90 15.40 8.34 5.81
C LEU A 90 15.85 9.22 6.99
N GLU A 91 16.89 10.04 6.82
CA GLU A 91 17.31 11.01 7.82
C GLU A 91 16.22 12.09 8.07
N GLU A 92 15.59 12.59 7.01
CA GLU A 92 14.50 13.58 7.10
C GLU A 92 13.30 12.99 7.86
N PHE A 93 12.89 11.76 7.58
CA PHE A 93 11.81 11.09 8.31
C PHE A 93 12.19 10.81 9.77
N GLY A 94 13.42 10.36 10.01
CA GLY A 94 13.90 10.13 11.37
C GLY A 94 14.00 11.38 12.22
N ALA A 95 14.27 12.53 11.61
CA ALA A 95 14.34 13.81 12.34
C ALA A 95 12.98 14.36 12.78
N SER A 96 11.88 13.83 12.20
CA SER A 96 10.52 14.32 12.48
C SER A 96 9.96 13.84 13.83
N GLU A 97 10.55 12.78 14.40
CA GLU A 97 10.05 12.14 15.62
C GLU A 97 11.15 11.99 16.68
N PRO A 98 10.82 12.15 17.98
CA PRO A 98 11.81 12.10 19.09
C PRO A 98 12.57 10.76 19.19
N GLY A 99 12.06 9.67 18.63
CA GLY A 99 12.67 8.34 18.63
C GLY A 99 13.36 7.97 17.32
N GLY A 100 13.41 8.88 16.36
CA GLY A 100 13.86 8.57 15.01
C GLY A 100 13.05 7.42 14.40
N LEU A 101 13.68 6.65 13.52
CA LEU A 101 13.05 5.50 12.85
C LEU A 101 13.01 4.21 13.73
N ALA A 102 13.43 4.26 14.98
CA ALA A 102 13.32 3.11 15.89
C ALA A 102 11.85 2.81 16.28
N SER A 103 10.98 3.82 16.17
CA SER A 103 9.53 3.71 16.29
C SER A 103 8.88 4.03 14.96
N PRO A 104 7.63 3.56 14.72
CA PRO A 104 6.92 3.93 13.49
C PRO A 104 6.75 5.44 13.37
N THR A 105 7.35 6.02 12.34
CA THR A 105 7.25 7.44 11.98
C THR A 105 6.18 7.61 10.92
N THR A 106 5.25 8.55 11.10
CA THR A 106 4.18 8.81 10.14
C THR A 106 4.73 9.44 8.86
N LEU A 107 4.34 8.89 7.72
CA LEU A 107 4.71 9.40 6.40
C LEU A 107 3.66 10.36 5.84
N PRO A 108 4.03 11.27 4.92
CA PRO A 108 3.11 12.23 4.31
C PRO A 108 1.92 11.59 3.58
N ASN A 109 2.05 10.35 3.12
CA ASN A 109 0.99 9.58 2.44
C ASN A 109 0.01 8.89 3.39
N GLY A 110 0.15 9.09 4.71
CA GLY A 110 -0.70 8.47 5.75
C GLY A 110 -0.22 7.11 6.22
N GLY A 111 0.81 6.54 5.62
CA GLY A 111 1.48 5.33 6.08
C GLY A 111 2.46 5.59 7.21
N SER A 112 3.24 4.58 7.54
CA SER A 112 4.32 4.70 8.52
C SER A 112 5.59 3.98 8.07
N LEU A 113 6.72 4.44 8.55
CA LEU A 113 8.04 3.86 8.31
C LEU A 113 8.74 3.57 9.63
N ARG A 114 9.36 2.41 9.75
CA ARG A 114 10.28 2.11 10.85
C ARG A 114 11.48 1.31 10.41
N LEU A 115 12.57 1.44 11.16
CA LEU A 115 13.77 0.64 11.02
C LEU A 115 13.68 -0.56 11.97
N GLU A 116 13.88 -1.77 11.44
CA GLU A 116 13.93 -2.99 12.25
C GLU A 116 15.37 -3.33 12.60
N LEU A 117 15.70 -3.22 13.88
CA LEU A 117 17.05 -3.43 14.40
C LEU A 117 17.28 -4.86 14.88
N ASN A 118 16.24 -5.52 15.39
CA ASN A 118 16.37 -6.74 16.18
C ASN A 118 15.95 -8.02 15.43
N GLY A 119 15.23 -7.91 14.34
CA GLY A 119 14.63 -9.04 13.61
C GLY A 119 15.57 -9.78 12.66
N VAL A 120 16.88 -9.76 12.90
CA VAL A 120 17.89 -10.22 11.91
C VAL A 120 18.23 -11.71 12.01
N ILE A 121 17.74 -12.41 13.02
CA ILE A 121 17.91 -13.86 13.22
C ILE A 121 16.53 -14.48 13.39
N SER A 122 16.24 -15.55 12.67
CA SER A 122 15.01 -16.33 12.81
C SER A 122 15.33 -17.80 12.93
N GLU A 123 14.72 -18.47 13.90
CA GLU A 123 14.81 -19.94 14.05
C GLU A 123 14.17 -20.70 12.88
N ARG A 124 13.31 -20.02 12.10
CA ARG A 124 12.69 -20.57 10.90
C ARG A 124 13.59 -20.50 9.66
N LEU A 125 14.70 -19.78 9.74
CA LEU A 125 15.65 -19.72 8.64
C LEU A 125 16.39 -21.08 8.56
N PRO A 126 16.32 -21.80 7.43
CA PRO A 126 17.04 -23.07 7.30
C PRO A 126 18.56 -22.92 7.46
N ASP A 127 19.20 -23.88 8.10
CA ASP A 127 20.64 -23.88 8.38
C ASP A 127 21.52 -23.75 7.11
N VAL A 128 20.98 -24.10 5.94
CA VAL A 128 21.65 -23.96 4.64
C VAL A 128 21.78 -22.50 4.20
N LEU A 129 21.00 -21.60 4.81
CA LEU A 129 21.02 -20.17 4.50
C LEU A 129 21.92 -19.45 5.52
N ASP A 130 23.08 -18.93 5.05
CA ASP A 130 24.00 -18.18 5.91
C ASP A 130 23.31 -16.93 6.49
N PRO A 131 23.16 -16.82 7.83
CA PRO A 131 22.49 -15.68 8.47
C PRO A 131 23.24 -14.36 8.32
N ASN A 132 24.50 -14.38 7.85
CA ASN A 132 25.29 -13.17 7.62
C ASN A 132 25.06 -12.57 6.23
N THR A 133 24.37 -13.27 5.36
CA THR A 133 24.02 -12.73 4.03
C THR A 133 22.87 -11.73 4.16
N SER A 134 22.98 -10.58 3.50
CA SER A 134 21.98 -9.50 3.53
C SER A 134 20.58 -10.00 3.20
N ASP A 135 20.42 -10.72 2.09
CA ASP A 135 19.15 -11.33 1.66
C ASP A 135 18.52 -12.18 2.76
N HIS A 136 19.34 -13.00 3.44
CA HIS A 136 18.83 -13.92 4.45
C HIS A 136 18.44 -13.18 5.74
N ARG A 137 19.10 -12.07 6.06
CA ARG A 137 18.71 -11.17 7.16
C ARG A 137 17.38 -10.47 6.85
N ILE A 138 17.13 -10.09 5.59
CA ILE A 138 15.83 -9.55 5.15
C ILE A 138 14.75 -10.61 5.30
N LEU A 139 15.00 -11.85 4.85
CA LEU A 139 14.05 -12.98 5.02
C LEU A 139 13.80 -13.28 6.49
N ALA A 140 14.83 -13.28 7.36
CA ALA A 140 14.68 -13.46 8.79
C ALA A 140 13.78 -12.38 9.41
N THR A 141 13.93 -11.12 8.99
CA THR A 141 13.04 -10.04 9.42
C THR A 141 11.58 -10.32 9.02
N CYS A 142 11.33 -10.75 7.81
CA CYS A 142 9.98 -11.11 7.37
C CYS A 142 9.38 -12.25 8.20
N LEU A 143 10.15 -13.31 8.45
CA LEU A 143 9.71 -14.46 9.23
C LEU A 143 9.38 -14.09 10.67
N ASN A 144 10.21 -13.26 11.31
CA ASN A 144 9.97 -12.78 12.68
C ASN A 144 8.72 -11.91 12.79
N LEU A 145 8.45 -11.06 11.77
CA LEU A 145 7.23 -10.26 11.72
C LEU A 145 5.98 -11.14 11.56
N ILE A 146 6.07 -12.19 10.74
CA ILE A 146 4.98 -13.17 10.55
C ILE A 146 4.73 -13.94 11.86
N ASP A 147 5.79 -14.37 12.54
CA ASP A 147 5.69 -15.07 13.83
C ASP A 147 5.13 -14.17 14.93
N GLY A 148 5.37 -12.86 14.82
CA GLY A 148 4.73 -11.83 15.64
C GLY A 148 3.24 -11.60 15.32
N GLY A 149 2.67 -12.36 14.39
CA GLY A 149 1.24 -12.33 14.05
C GLY A 149 0.85 -11.19 13.10
N THR A 150 1.80 -10.53 12.43
CA THR A 150 1.52 -9.44 11.52
C THR A 150 1.51 -9.91 10.06
N ARG A 151 0.57 -9.40 9.27
CA ARG A 151 0.59 -9.62 7.82
C ARG A 151 1.82 -8.94 7.24
N THR A 152 2.69 -9.71 6.59
CA THR A 152 3.98 -9.23 6.09
C THR A 152 4.16 -9.60 4.63
N VAL A 153 4.63 -8.64 3.85
CA VAL A 153 4.93 -8.77 2.41
C VAL A 153 6.37 -8.30 2.19
N LEU A 154 7.19 -9.13 1.57
CA LEU A 154 8.51 -8.75 1.09
C LEU A 154 8.38 -8.13 -0.30
N VAL A 155 8.94 -6.95 -0.49
CA VAL A 155 8.99 -6.25 -1.77
C VAL A 155 10.42 -6.21 -2.27
N THR A 156 10.67 -6.79 -3.43
CA THR A 156 12.03 -6.85 -4.01
C THR A 156 11.98 -6.95 -5.54
N LYS A 157 13.03 -6.46 -6.19
CA LYS A 157 13.26 -6.65 -7.63
C LYS A 157 14.10 -7.92 -7.90
N ASP A 158 14.70 -8.50 -6.88
CA ASP A 158 15.54 -9.70 -7.01
C ASP A 158 14.68 -10.97 -7.13
N ALA A 159 14.76 -11.63 -8.29
CA ALA A 159 14.02 -12.87 -8.55
C ALA A 159 14.47 -14.03 -7.64
N ALA A 160 15.77 -14.11 -7.30
CA ALA A 160 16.27 -15.16 -6.44
C ALA A 160 15.78 -14.99 -5.00
N LEU A 161 15.75 -13.75 -4.51
CA LEU A 161 15.19 -13.43 -3.20
C LEU A 161 13.68 -13.71 -3.15
N ARG A 162 12.93 -13.40 -4.23
CA ARG A 162 11.51 -13.76 -4.33
C ARG A 162 11.29 -15.27 -4.24
N ILE A 163 12.09 -16.07 -4.96
CA ILE A 163 11.98 -17.54 -4.92
C ILE A 163 12.26 -18.04 -3.51
N LYS A 164 13.34 -17.60 -2.86
CA LYS A 164 13.69 -17.98 -1.49
C LYS A 164 12.56 -17.62 -0.51
N GLY A 165 12.05 -16.40 -0.58
CA GLY A 165 10.96 -15.92 0.28
C GLY A 165 9.71 -16.76 0.14
N ALA A 166 9.27 -17.02 -1.09
CA ALA A 166 8.11 -17.86 -1.35
C ALA A 166 8.26 -19.29 -0.80
N GLN A 167 9.46 -19.90 -0.89
CA GLN A 167 9.74 -21.22 -0.33
C GLN A 167 9.67 -21.23 1.21
N LEU A 168 9.96 -20.11 1.85
CA LEU A 168 9.87 -19.95 3.30
C LEU A 168 8.47 -19.56 3.78
N GLY A 169 7.49 -19.44 2.87
CA GLY A 169 6.12 -19.05 3.19
C GLY A 169 5.93 -17.53 3.41
N VAL A 170 6.89 -16.72 2.96
CA VAL A 170 6.76 -15.26 2.94
C VAL A 170 5.97 -14.85 1.71
N THR A 171 4.98 -13.98 1.87
CA THR A 171 4.33 -13.33 0.72
C THR A 171 5.33 -12.38 0.08
N VAL A 172 5.54 -12.49 -1.24
CA VAL A 172 6.53 -11.68 -1.95
C VAL A 172 5.92 -10.98 -3.15
N GLU A 173 6.33 -9.73 -3.39
CA GLU A 173 5.90 -8.90 -4.50
C GLU A 173 7.09 -8.34 -5.28
N ASP A 174 6.93 -8.25 -6.60
CA ASP A 174 7.90 -7.59 -7.48
C ASP A 174 7.68 -6.08 -7.44
N TYR A 175 8.72 -5.31 -7.11
CA TYR A 175 8.64 -3.86 -7.14
C TYR A 175 8.63 -3.34 -8.58
N ARG A 176 7.53 -2.76 -9.00
CA ARG A 176 7.36 -2.09 -10.27
C ARG A 176 7.10 -0.62 -10.01
N GLY A 177 8.17 0.18 -9.98
CA GLY A 177 8.11 1.61 -9.64
C GLY A 177 7.14 2.45 -10.48
N ASP A 178 6.77 1.96 -11.67
CA ASP A 178 5.87 2.62 -12.62
C ASP A 178 4.43 2.06 -12.58
N THR A 179 4.17 1.04 -11.81
CA THR A 179 2.82 0.54 -11.61
C THR A 179 2.29 1.01 -10.26
N VAL A 180 1.62 2.16 -10.25
CA VAL A 180 0.45 2.32 -9.40
C VAL A 180 -0.39 1.05 -9.60
N PRO A 181 -0.80 0.31 -8.56
CA PRO A 181 -1.80 -0.72 -8.75
C PRO A 181 -3.02 -0.02 -9.33
N VAL A 182 -3.23 -0.27 -10.61
CA VAL A 182 -4.40 0.19 -11.32
C VAL A 182 -5.55 -0.74 -10.95
N GLU A 183 -6.00 -0.63 -9.72
CA GLU A 183 -7.40 -0.80 -9.45
C GLU A 183 -8.04 0.55 -9.80
N GLU A 184 -8.55 0.63 -11.01
CA GLU A 184 -9.05 1.79 -11.73
C GLU A 184 -7.96 2.62 -12.44
N SER A 185 -7.36 2.05 -13.50
CA SER A 185 -6.83 2.89 -14.55
C SER A 185 -7.99 3.68 -15.14
N TYR A 186 -8.00 4.94 -14.81
CA TYR A 186 -8.70 5.91 -15.61
C TYR A 186 -8.06 5.84 -17.00
N SER A 187 -8.72 5.20 -17.94
CA SER A 187 -8.20 4.96 -19.30
C SER A 187 -7.99 6.27 -20.06
N GLY A 188 -8.35 7.40 -19.46
CA GLY A 188 -8.40 8.70 -20.14
C GLY A 188 -9.46 8.75 -21.23
N VAL A 189 -10.23 7.67 -21.39
CA VAL A 189 -11.30 7.54 -22.38
C VAL A 189 -12.60 7.32 -21.60
N ALA A 190 -13.57 8.17 -21.82
CA ALA A 190 -14.93 8.01 -21.37
C ALA A 190 -15.81 7.80 -22.59
N ASP A 191 -16.61 6.73 -22.59
CA ASP A 191 -17.64 6.53 -23.59
C ASP A 191 -18.82 7.44 -23.24
N LEU A 192 -19.11 8.38 -24.12
CA LEU A 192 -20.23 9.30 -24.00
C LEU A 192 -21.24 8.98 -25.09
N GLU A 193 -22.43 8.53 -24.72
CA GLU A 193 -23.53 8.40 -25.65
C GLU A 193 -24.07 9.80 -25.98
N VAL A 194 -23.91 10.21 -27.25
CA VAL A 194 -24.40 11.50 -27.74
C VAL A 194 -25.27 11.28 -28.98
N PRO A 195 -26.27 12.16 -29.23
CA PRO A 195 -27.04 12.12 -30.46
C PRO A 195 -26.14 12.22 -31.70
N GLY A 196 -26.51 11.52 -32.77
CA GLY A 196 -25.71 11.50 -34.03
C GLY A 196 -25.44 12.90 -34.60
N GLU A 197 -26.37 13.84 -34.40
CA GLU A 197 -26.21 15.25 -34.80
C GLU A 197 -25.02 15.93 -34.11
N THR A 198 -24.76 15.58 -32.82
CA THR A 198 -23.63 16.09 -32.06
C THR A 198 -22.29 15.55 -32.57
N VAL A 199 -22.28 14.30 -33.04
CA VAL A 199 -21.09 13.70 -33.70
C VAL A 199 -20.81 14.39 -35.02
N ASP A 200 -21.84 14.64 -35.84
CA ASP A 200 -21.69 15.35 -37.12
C ASP A 200 -21.21 16.79 -36.92
N GLU A 201 -21.65 17.47 -35.88
CA GLU A 201 -21.19 18.81 -35.50
C GLU A 201 -19.71 18.81 -35.10
N LEU A 202 -19.29 17.84 -34.29
CA LEU A 202 -17.91 17.69 -33.89
C LEU A 202 -16.98 17.45 -35.08
N PHE A 203 -17.38 16.60 -36.04
CA PHE A 203 -16.61 16.37 -37.25
C PHE A 203 -16.54 17.59 -38.17
N ARG A 204 -17.57 18.44 -38.17
CA ARG A 204 -17.66 19.62 -39.04
C ARG A 204 -16.95 20.85 -38.44
N SER A 205 -17.05 21.07 -37.15
CA SER A 205 -16.58 22.27 -36.45
C SER A 205 -15.39 22.05 -35.54
N GLY A 206 -15.04 20.80 -35.23
CA GLY A 206 -13.98 20.41 -34.29
C GLY A 206 -14.30 20.69 -32.84
N LYS A 207 -15.51 21.14 -32.49
CA LYS A 207 -15.99 21.40 -31.14
C LYS A 207 -17.51 21.35 -31.07
N VAL A 208 -18.04 21.02 -29.90
CA VAL A 208 -19.45 21.10 -29.56
C VAL A 208 -19.60 22.07 -28.39
N THR A 209 -20.62 22.88 -28.40
CA THR A 209 -20.88 23.89 -27.34
C THR A 209 -22.02 23.43 -26.46
#